data_ca1c0e7f70bada6a42f6128a6a5ab7be
#
_entry.id   ca1c0e7f70bada6a42f6128a6a5ab7be
#
_cell.length_a   1.000
_cell.length_b   1.000
_cell.length_c   1.000
_cell.angle_alpha   90.00
_cell.angle_beta   90.00
_cell.angle_gamma   90.00
#
_symmetry.space_group_name_H-M   'P 1'
#
loop_
_entity.id
_entity.type
_entity.pdbx_description
1 polymer ?
#
loop_
_entity_poly.entity_id
_entity_poly.type
_entity_poly.pdbx_seq_one_letter_code
_entity_poly.pdbx_strand_id
1 'polypeptide(L)'
;VVCENGVVNLPCPSFPTVRYANEVSTKIEDNWILRFIDSYDVEIHDWVDHALKGETGGSSAWDGYVASITADALVKSQTSGVPEKVVTGGTPDFYKK
;
A
#
# COMPACT_ATOMS: atom_id res chain seq x y z
N VAL A 1 2.76 -11.13 -6.05
CA VAL A 1 1.59 -11.97 -5.79
C VAL A 1 1.34 -12.83 -7.02
N VAL A 2 1.23 -14.12 -6.84
CA VAL A 2 0.88 -15.08 -7.91
C VAL A 2 -0.62 -15.38 -7.77
N CYS A 3 -1.34 -15.16 -8.86
CA CYS A 3 -2.78 -15.40 -8.95
C CYS A 3 -3.04 -16.47 -10.03
N GLU A 4 -4.26 -17.00 -10.08
CA GLU A 4 -4.67 -18.03 -11.04
C GLU A 4 -4.47 -17.58 -12.51
N ASN A 5 -4.77 -16.31 -12.79
CA ASN A 5 -4.73 -15.74 -14.15
C ASN A 5 -3.57 -14.77 -14.41
N GLY A 6 -2.59 -14.71 -13.50
CA GLY A 6 -1.44 -13.83 -13.69
C GLY A 6 -0.58 -13.64 -12.45
N VAL A 7 0.47 -12.85 -12.63
CA VAL A 7 1.41 -12.49 -11.56
C VAL A 7 1.45 -10.97 -11.42
N VAL A 8 1.26 -10.48 -10.20
CA VAL A 8 1.44 -9.07 -9.87
C VAL A 8 2.76 -8.92 -9.11
N ASN A 9 3.66 -8.15 -9.68
CA ASN A 9 4.92 -7.79 -9.06
C ASN A 9 4.90 -6.31 -8.68
N LEU A 10 5.36 -5.99 -7.48
CA LEU A 10 5.70 -4.64 -7.10
C LEU A 10 7.18 -4.45 -7.47
N PRO A 11 7.51 -3.70 -8.54
CA PRO A 11 8.89 -3.48 -8.92
C PRO A 11 9.62 -2.69 -7.83
N CYS A 12 10.91 -2.92 -7.70
CA CYS A 12 11.77 -2.00 -6.95
C CYS A 12 11.66 -0.60 -7.57
N PRO A 13 11.86 0.47 -6.77
CA PRO A 13 11.89 1.83 -7.30
C PRO A 13 12.79 1.86 -8.53
N SER A 14 12.30 2.50 -9.60
CA SER A 14 12.99 2.56 -10.88
C SER A 14 14.14 3.56 -10.84
N PHE A 15 15.23 3.18 -10.17
CA PHE A 15 16.50 3.87 -10.36
C PHE A 15 17.11 3.46 -11.70
N PRO A 16 17.94 4.32 -12.31
CA PRO A 16 18.67 3.97 -13.52
C PRO A 16 19.45 2.67 -13.35
N THR A 17 19.30 1.79 -14.31
CA THR A 17 20.14 0.59 -14.38
C THR A 17 21.42 0.94 -15.14
N VAL A 18 22.56 0.79 -14.48
CA VAL A 18 23.86 1.04 -15.08
C VAL A 18 24.44 -0.28 -15.61
N ARG A 19 24.83 -0.30 -16.87
CA ARG A 19 25.57 -1.40 -17.49
C ARG A 19 26.99 -0.95 -17.75
N TYR A 20 27.95 -1.54 -17.08
CA TYR A 20 29.35 -1.23 -17.22
C TYR A 20 30.20 -2.48 -16.98
N ALA A 21 31.26 -2.67 -17.78
CA ALA A 21 32.22 -3.78 -17.65
C ALA A 21 31.55 -5.16 -17.53
N ASN A 22 30.53 -5.45 -18.36
CA ASN A 22 29.71 -6.66 -18.33
C ASN A 22 28.89 -6.91 -17.07
N GLU A 23 28.75 -5.88 -16.23
CA GLU A 23 27.92 -5.90 -15.03
C GLU A 23 26.66 -5.05 -15.20
N VAL A 24 25.64 -5.38 -14.41
CA VAL A 24 24.40 -4.61 -14.32
C VAL A 24 24.20 -4.25 -12.86
N SER A 25 24.10 -2.96 -12.58
CA SER A 25 23.85 -2.45 -11.23
C SER A 25 22.69 -1.48 -11.22
N THR A 26 21.99 -1.41 -10.09
CA THR A 26 20.99 -0.42 -9.80
C THR A 26 21.09 0.00 -8.35
N LYS A 27 20.78 1.27 -8.05
CA LYS A 27 20.76 1.74 -6.67
C LYS A 27 19.61 1.07 -5.92
N ILE A 28 19.89 0.65 -4.69
CA ILE A 28 18.89 0.19 -3.73
C ILE A 28 18.95 1.18 -2.56
N GLU A 29 17.79 1.69 -2.13
CA GLU A 29 17.77 2.55 -0.94
C GLU A 29 18.01 1.72 0.32
N ASP A 30 18.90 2.21 1.18
CA ASP A 30 19.28 1.55 2.43
C ASP A 30 18.14 1.60 3.46
N ASN A 31 17.21 2.54 3.29
CA ASN A 31 16.13 2.80 4.23
C ASN A 31 14.80 2.93 3.47
N TRP A 32 13.80 2.18 3.93
CA TRP A 32 12.45 2.23 3.37
C TRP A 32 11.80 3.63 3.43
N ILE A 33 12.16 4.45 4.43
CA ILE A 33 11.66 5.82 4.57
C ILE A 33 12.01 6.65 3.35
N LEU A 34 13.27 6.57 2.87
CA LEU A 34 13.73 7.32 1.70
C LEU A 34 12.96 6.94 0.43
N ARG A 35 12.53 5.69 0.35
CA ARG A 35 11.71 5.18 -0.75
C ARG A 35 10.32 5.83 -0.81
N PHE A 36 9.77 6.22 0.33
CA PHE A 36 8.38 6.65 0.46
C PHE A 36 8.23 8.13 0.80
N ILE A 37 9.32 8.93 0.82
CA ILE A 37 9.24 10.37 1.12
C ILE A 37 8.23 11.06 0.20
N ASP A 38 8.34 10.87 -1.12
CA ASP A 38 7.46 11.50 -2.09
C ASP A 38 5.97 11.10 -1.90
N SER A 39 5.70 9.89 -1.38
CA SER A 39 4.33 9.46 -1.12
C SER A 39 3.67 10.24 0.01
N TYR A 40 4.42 10.64 1.02
CA TYR A 40 3.90 11.51 2.10
C TYR A 40 3.55 12.90 1.58
N ASP A 41 4.38 13.46 0.72
CA ASP A 41 4.11 14.77 0.11
C ASP A 41 2.85 14.71 -0.76
N VAL A 42 2.72 13.67 -1.57
CA VAL A 42 1.51 13.44 -2.40
C VAL A 42 0.27 13.28 -1.52
N GLU A 43 0.35 12.49 -0.45
CA GLU A 43 -0.77 12.26 0.48
C GLU A 43 -1.24 13.57 1.13
N ILE A 44 -0.31 14.37 1.64
CA ILE A 44 -0.64 15.65 2.31
C ILE A 44 -1.20 16.66 1.31
N HIS A 45 -0.66 16.76 0.10
CA HIS A 45 -1.20 17.65 -0.93
C HIS A 45 -2.62 17.24 -1.33
N ASP A 46 -2.85 15.96 -1.57
CA ASP A 46 -4.19 15.44 -1.90
C ASP A 46 -5.20 15.72 -0.78
N TRP A 47 -4.80 15.52 0.47
CA TRP A 47 -5.65 15.81 1.62
C TRP A 47 -6.00 17.31 1.70
N VAL A 48 -5.03 18.21 1.53
CA VAL A 48 -5.26 19.67 1.56
C VAL A 48 -6.20 20.08 0.42
N ASP A 49 -5.97 19.58 -0.79
CA ASP A 49 -6.77 19.91 -1.97
C ASP A 49 -8.25 19.50 -1.80
N HIS A 50 -8.50 18.32 -1.22
CA HIS A 50 -9.86 17.87 -0.93
C HIS A 50 -10.49 18.64 0.23
N ALA A 51 -9.72 18.93 1.29
CA ALA A 51 -10.21 19.71 2.44
C ALA A 51 -10.64 21.13 2.02
N LEU A 52 -9.90 21.78 1.11
CA LEU A 52 -10.25 23.09 0.56
C LEU A 52 -11.55 23.09 -0.25
N LYS A 53 -11.90 21.94 -0.85
CA LYS A 53 -13.16 21.74 -1.59
C LYS A 53 -14.31 21.28 -0.69
N GLY A 54 -14.04 20.98 0.59
CA GLY A 54 -15.01 20.37 1.49
C GLY A 54 -15.31 18.92 1.17
N GLU A 55 -14.38 18.23 0.51
CA GLU A 55 -14.49 16.85 0.09
C GLU A 55 -13.57 15.96 0.93
N THR A 56 -13.83 14.67 0.92
CA THR A 56 -12.92 13.65 1.49
C THR A 56 -12.08 13.05 0.38
N GLY A 57 -10.76 13.15 0.50
CA GLY A 57 -9.81 12.55 -0.43
C GLY A 57 -8.89 11.54 0.23
N GLY A 58 -8.18 10.77 -0.60
CA GLY A 58 -7.23 9.77 -0.13
C GLY A 58 -7.87 8.59 0.61
N SER A 59 -7.10 7.99 1.49
CA SER A 59 -7.53 6.88 2.33
C SER A 59 -8.39 7.39 3.49
N SER A 60 -9.57 6.81 3.65
CA SER A 60 -10.50 7.15 4.73
C SER A 60 -10.19 6.39 6.02
N ALA A 61 -10.81 6.80 7.14
CA ALA A 61 -10.75 6.05 8.38
C ALA A 61 -11.33 4.61 8.23
N TRP A 62 -12.26 4.41 7.30
CA TRP A 62 -12.76 3.08 6.97
C TRP A 62 -11.69 2.22 6.31
N ASP A 63 -10.90 2.77 5.39
CA ASP A 63 -9.79 2.04 4.76
C ASP A 63 -8.74 1.63 5.80
N GLY A 64 -8.42 2.52 6.74
CA GLY A 64 -7.54 2.22 7.87
C GLY A 64 -8.10 1.12 8.79
N TYR A 65 -9.40 1.14 9.07
CA TYR A 65 -10.06 0.08 9.82
C TYR A 65 -9.98 -1.27 9.10
N VAL A 66 -10.29 -1.31 7.80
CA VAL A 66 -10.19 -2.52 6.99
C VAL A 66 -8.76 -3.06 6.95
N ALA A 67 -7.77 -2.18 6.81
CA ALA A 67 -6.37 -2.57 6.86
C ALA A 67 -6.00 -3.21 8.20
N SER A 68 -6.46 -2.64 9.33
CA SER A 68 -6.18 -3.15 10.68
C SER A 68 -6.78 -4.54 10.91
N ILE A 69 -8.06 -4.76 10.57
CA ILE A 69 -8.68 -6.09 10.73
C ILE A 69 -8.11 -7.12 9.75
N THR A 70 -7.62 -6.67 8.59
CA THR A 70 -6.90 -7.56 7.67
C THR A 70 -5.58 -8.00 8.28
N ALA A 71 -4.83 -7.08 8.90
CA ALA A 71 -3.60 -7.41 9.61
C ALA A 71 -3.85 -8.40 10.76
N ASP A 72 -4.92 -8.22 11.54
CA ASP A 72 -5.30 -9.14 12.60
C ASP A 72 -5.62 -10.54 12.05
N ALA A 73 -6.34 -10.63 10.93
CA ALA A 73 -6.63 -11.90 10.28
C ALA A 73 -5.34 -12.58 9.76
N LEU A 74 -4.39 -11.81 9.23
CA LEU A 74 -3.09 -12.33 8.82
C LEU A 74 -2.30 -12.92 9.99
N VAL A 75 -2.25 -12.24 11.13
CA VAL A 75 -1.58 -12.72 12.34
C VAL A 75 -2.24 -14.00 12.85
N LYS A 76 -3.57 -14.07 12.84
CA LYS A 76 -4.30 -15.30 13.22
C LYS A 76 -4.00 -16.44 12.25
N SER A 77 -4.02 -16.18 10.95
CA SER A 77 -3.69 -17.16 9.92
C SER A 77 -2.26 -17.68 10.05
N GLN A 78 -1.31 -16.81 10.38
CA GLN A 78 0.08 -17.18 10.63
C GLN A 78 0.18 -18.16 11.84
N THR A 79 -0.62 -17.95 12.87
CA THR A 79 -0.60 -18.77 14.08
C THR A 79 -1.36 -20.09 13.87
N SER A 80 -2.52 -20.05 13.21
CA SER A 80 -3.38 -21.23 12.99
C SER A 80 -2.89 -22.12 11.83
N GLY A 81 -2.11 -21.57 10.90
CA GLY A 81 -1.65 -22.26 9.69
C GLY A 81 -2.75 -22.46 8.63
N VAL A 82 -3.92 -21.86 8.83
CA VAL A 82 -5.04 -21.95 7.89
C VAL A 82 -5.50 -20.56 7.45
N PRO A 83 -6.16 -20.43 6.27
CA PRO A 83 -6.73 -19.15 5.84
C PRO A 83 -7.78 -18.62 6.83
N GLU A 84 -7.63 -17.36 7.22
CA GLU A 84 -8.60 -16.67 8.09
C GLU A 84 -9.46 -15.70 7.27
N LYS A 85 -10.75 -15.67 7.61
CA LYS A 85 -11.69 -14.78 6.92
C LYS A 85 -11.61 -13.36 7.49
N VAL A 86 -11.40 -12.37 6.62
CA VAL A 86 -11.53 -10.95 6.99
C VAL A 86 -13.01 -10.58 7.01
N VAL A 87 -13.52 -10.17 8.18
CA VAL A 87 -14.93 -9.79 8.36
C VAL A 87 -15.01 -8.31 8.70
N THR A 88 -15.45 -7.48 7.77
CA THR A 88 -15.50 -6.03 7.92
C THR A 88 -16.83 -5.46 8.44
N GLY A 89 -17.87 -6.28 8.53
CA GLY A 89 -19.22 -5.82 8.94
C GLY A 89 -19.97 -4.97 7.91
N GLY A 90 -19.35 -4.72 6.75
CA GLY A 90 -19.91 -3.86 5.69
C GLY A 90 -19.51 -2.39 5.83
N THR A 91 -19.43 -1.69 4.71
CA THR A 91 -19.05 -0.28 4.64
C THR A 91 -20.18 0.61 5.18
N PRO A 92 -19.94 1.45 6.20
CA PRO A 92 -20.93 2.41 6.69
C PRO A 92 -21.34 3.41 5.59
N ASP A 93 -22.58 3.89 5.63
CA ASP A 93 -23.13 4.76 4.57
C ASP A 93 -22.30 6.02 4.34
N PHE A 94 -21.71 6.57 5.40
CA PHE A 94 -20.83 7.74 5.33
C PHE A 94 -19.60 7.52 4.41
N TYR A 95 -19.13 6.30 4.27
CA TYR A 95 -17.95 5.95 3.45
C TYR A 95 -18.31 5.31 2.10
N LYS A 96 -19.59 5.16 1.78
CA LYS A 96 -20.03 4.71 0.46
C LYS A 96 -19.86 5.86 -0.54
N LYS A 97 -19.03 5.61 -1.56
CA LYS A 97 -18.86 6.54 -2.69
C LYS A 97 -19.91 6.28 -3.76
#